data_f33b5a5430db3cec391368dbb50b72db
#
_entry.id   f33b5a5430db3cec391368dbb50b72db
#
_cell.length_a   1.000
_cell.length_b   1.000
_cell.length_c   1.000
_cell.angle_alpha   90.00
_cell.angle_beta   90.00
_cell.angle_gamma   90.00
#
_symmetry.space_group_name_H-M   'P 1'
#
loop_
_entity.id
_entity.type
_entity.pdbx_description
1 polymer ?
#
loop_
_entity_poly.entity_id
_entity_poly.type
_entity_poly.pdbx_seq_one_letter_code
_entity_poly.pdbx_strand_id
1 'polypeptide(L)'
;KLQDKGYVTSQVVIPEQNLSKKELILHCAPGKLRHVVYAKGSENLPWKNAFPIREGNLLNLRMLEEGLENMKRVPSLDVSMKILPTNEPGFSDLELTIHSQKQVHGSLSFDDSGMKETGKDQFTTSLGFDRVFNANDVLYISNTLDTSREWNEKGTRSQSFSYSIPYGKNRLTISHSRNRYNQLVSSKPYDFTSSGKSQTTRVSLEHMISRSETERKSMDITVSKRDSHYFINDTEIPVQAMDTSALEIGFNDRIYFGGNTLYLRAAHKQGMGWFGSQKENEYPDAPKTRYQMWLFDVDWYQPFTMGHRPATFSSSLHGQWNTKGNRLYGVDMLNIGNRYTVNGFDGEYTLMGESGWYLRNELASTIPDLHSEFYMGLDVGSVYGVSTDTLVGKTIAGAAIGMRGTFSSGLSYDAFISRALYKPEGYHTKRWPMGFTITCKF
;
A
#
# COMPACT_ATOMS: atom_id res chain seq x y z
N LYS A 1 -17.65 15.81 -26.05
CA LYS A 1 -16.18 16.04 -25.95
C LYS A 1 -15.76 16.95 -24.76
N LEU A 2 -16.47 18.08 -24.46
CA LEU A 2 -16.16 18.90 -23.29
C LEU A 2 -16.55 18.19 -21.98
N GLN A 3 -17.74 17.63 -21.94
CA GLN A 3 -18.25 16.87 -20.78
C GLN A 3 -17.36 15.65 -20.46
N ASP A 4 -16.94 14.89 -21.47
CA ASP A 4 -16.04 13.74 -21.30
C ASP A 4 -14.70 14.13 -20.65
N LYS A 5 -14.24 15.36 -20.93
CA LYS A 5 -13.04 15.96 -20.31
C LYS A 5 -13.30 16.60 -18.95
N GLY A 6 -14.53 16.50 -18.42
CA GLY A 6 -14.92 17.02 -17.12
C GLY A 6 -15.40 18.48 -17.11
N TYR A 7 -15.52 19.17 -18.24
CA TYR A 7 -16.02 20.56 -18.33
C TYR A 7 -17.55 20.56 -18.41
N VAL A 8 -18.20 20.08 -17.36
CA VAL A 8 -19.66 19.79 -17.34
C VAL A 8 -20.53 21.05 -17.34
N THR A 9 -20.00 22.20 -16.93
CA THR A 9 -20.71 23.48 -16.89
C THR A 9 -20.38 24.38 -18.08
N SER A 10 -19.43 23.99 -18.93
CA SER A 10 -19.07 24.74 -20.13
C SER A 10 -20.03 24.42 -21.28
N GLN A 11 -20.47 25.43 -22.01
CA GLN A 11 -21.42 25.32 -23.10
C GLN A 11 -20.82 25.80 -24.41
N VAL A 12 -21.29 25.22 -25.52
CA VAL A 12 -21.03 25.72 -26.86
C VAL A 12 -22.35 26.20 -27.44
N VAL A 13 -22.40 27.49 -27.76
CA VAL A 13 -23.60 28.14 -28.30
C VAL A 13 -23.34 28.54 -29.74
N ILE A 14 -24.33 28.31 -30.59
CA ILE A 14 -24.31 28.76 -31.97
C ILE A 14 -25.10 30.09 -32.00
N PRO A 15 -24.41 31.24 -32.18
CA PRO A 15 -25.07 32.52 -32.27
C PRO A 15 -25.88 32.62 -33.60
N GLU A 16 -26.84 33.55 -33.65
CA GLU A 16 -27.48 33.90 -34.92
C GLU A 16 -26.41 34.32 -35.91
N GLN A 17 -26.33 33.65 -37.07
CA GLN A 17 -25.29 33.90 -38.05
C GLN A 17 -25.76 33.60 -39.49
N ASN A 18 -25.13 34.25 -40.43
CA ASN A 18 -25.40 34.04 -41.85
C ASN A 18 -24.47 32.94 -42.43
N LEU A 19 -25.03 31.78 -42.69
CA LEU A 19 -24.29 30.61 -43.21
C LEU A 19 -23.96 30.71 -44.72
N SER A 20 -24.41 31.76 -45.43
CA SER A 20 -24.06 31.95 -46.85
C SER A 20 -22.55 32.11 -47.09
N LYS A 21 -21.79 32.47 -46.07
CA LYS A 21 -20.32 32.58 -46.10
C LYS A 21 -19.61 31.23 -45.94
N LYS A 22 -20.34 30.11 -45.77
CA LYS A 22 -19.82 28.77 -45.51
C LYS A 22 -18.93 28.69 -44.26
N GLU A 23 -19.06 29.59 -43.32
CA GLU A 23 -18.36 29.60 -42.03
C GLU A 23 -19.38 29.36 -40.90
N LEU A 24 -19.05 28.47 -39.98
CA LEU A 24 -19.80 28.22 -38.78
C LEU A 24 -19.04 28.75 -37.56
N ILE A 25 -19.58 29.77 -36.96
CA ILE A 25 -19.00 30.36 -35.71
C ILE A 25 -19.64 29.67 -34.51
N LEU A 26 -18.78 29.15 -33.62
CA LEU A 26 -19.18 28.56 -32.35
C LEU A 26 -18.64 29.41 -31.22
N HIS A 27 -19.52 29.83 -30.31
CA HIS A 27 -19.12 30.50 -29.08
C HIS A 27 -19.01 29.52 -27.95
N CYS A 28 -17.79 29.36 -27.40
CA CYS A 28 -17.58 28.58 -26.20
C CYS A 28 -17.77 29.47 -24.97
N ALA A 29 -18.78 29.15 -24.16
CA ALA A 29 -19.02 29.80 -22.86
C ALA A 29 -18.39 28.89 -21.77
N PRO A 30 -17.20 29.25 -21.25
CA PRO A 30 -16.53 28.45 -20.24
C PRO A 30 -17.25 28.56 -18.90
N GLY A 31 -17.54 27.41 -18.29
CA GLY A 31 -18.04 27.36 -16.91
C GLY A 31 -16.90 27.51 -15.90
N LYS A 32 -17.05 28.39 -14.91
CA LYS A 32 -16.06 28.68 -13.86
C LYS A 32 -16.63 28.36 -12.49
N LEU A 33 -15.75 28.02 -11.56
CA LEU A 33 -16.05 27.92 -10.13
C LEU A 33 -16.11 29.31 -9.54
N ARG A 34 -17.28 29.73 -8.98
CA ARG A 34 -17.42 31.02 -8.31
C ARG A 34 -16.94 30.90 -6.86
N HIS A 35 -17.66 30.16 -6.04
CA HIS A 35 -17.36 29.98 -4.63
C HIS A 35 -17.49 28.53 -4.21
N VAL A 36 -16.75 28.14 -3.14
CA VAL A 36 -16.99 26.92 -2.40
C VAL A 36 -17.78 27.29 -1.15
N VAL A 37 -18.98 26.73 -1.05
CA VAL A 37 -19.93 27.00 0.04
C VAL A 37 -20.18 25.70 0.82
N TYR A 38 -20.64 25.84 2.06
CA TYR A 38 -20.98 24.68 2.88
C TYR A 38 -22.49 24.54 2.98
N ALA A 39 -22.97 23.30 2.86
CA ALA A 39 -24.39 23.00 3.02
C ALA A 39 -24.86 23.33 4.43
N LYS A 40 -26.18 23.57 4.60
CA LYS A 40 -26.76 23.79 5.92
C LYS A 40 -26.55 22.59 6.82
N GLY A 41 -25.96 22.81 8.00
CA GLY A 41 -25.60 21.74 8.94
C GLY A 41 -24.26 21.03 8.65
N SER A 42 -23.55 21.48 7.63
CA SER A 42 -22.19 21.01 7.33
C SER A 42 -21.17 21.67 8.23
N GLU A 43 -20.07 20.96 8.52
CA GLU A 43 -18.92 21.57 9.18
C GLU A 43 -18.11 22.40 8.18
N ASN A 44 -17.56 23.53 8.67
CA ASN A 44 -16.71 24.40 7.88
C ASN A 44 -15.23 24.01 8.05
N LEU A 45 -14.79 22.99 7.31
CA LEU A 45 -13.42 22.51 7.33
C LEU A 45 -12.61 22.98 6.12
N PRO A 46 -11.29 23.15 6.27
CA PRO A 46 -10.42 23.59 5.18
C PRO A 46 -10.49 22.64 3.97
N TRP A 47 -10.84 23.17 2.81
CA TRP A 47 -10.91 22.45 1.54
C TRP A 47 -9.73 22.77 0.61
N LYS A 48 -9.12 23.96 0.77
CA LYS A 48 -8.17 24.52 -0.21
C LYS A 48 -6.95 23.66 -0.46
N ASN A 49 -6.44 22.96 0.54
CA ASN A 49 -5.29 22.08 0.35
C ASN A 49 -5.70 20.74 -0.32
N ALA A 50 -6.95 20.29 -0.17
CA ALA A 50 -7.43 19.04 -0.78
C ALA A 50 -7.74 19.20 -2.27
N PHE A 51 -8.32 20.32 -2.69
CA PHE A 51 -8.78 20.52 -4.06
C PHE A 51 -7.69 21.13 -4.96
N PRO A 52 -7.46 20.56 -6.15
CA PRO A 52 -6.51 21.10 -7.14
C PRO A 52 -7.06 22.28 -7.95
N ILE A 53 -8.27 22.73 -7.65
CA ILE A 53 -8.95 23.86 -8.29
C ILE A 53 -9.12 25.02 -7.30
N ARG A 54 -9.22 26.25 -7.81
CA ARG A 54 -9.47 27.47 -7.05
C ARG A 54 -10.66 28.20 -7.61
N GLU A 55 -11.27 29.05 -6.78
CA GLU A 55 -12.31 30.00 -7.22
C GLU A 55 -11.79 30.86 -8.37
N GLY A 56 -12.63 31.09 -9.37
CA GLY A 56 -12.29 31.76 -10.62
C GLY A 56 -11.72 30.86 -11.73
N ASN A 57 -11.26 29.66 -11.40
CA ASN A 57 -10.74 28.70 -12.40
C ASN A 57 -11.89 28.08 -13.21
N LEU A 58 -11.55 27.54 -14.41
CA LEU A 58 -12.45 26.70 -15.17
C LEU A 58 -12.90 25.50 -14.32
N LEU A 59 -14.22 25.33 -14.20
CA LEU A 59 -14.77 24.23 -13.41
C LEU A 59 -14.54 22.92 -14.18
N ASN A 60 -13.77 22.02 -13.55
CA ASN A 60 -13.51 20.70 -14.09
C ASN A 60 -13.89 19.66 -13.04
N LEU A 61 -14.89 18.81 -13.38
CA LEU A 61 -15.41 17.77 -12.49
C LEU A 61 -14.31 16.82 -12.00
N ARG A 62 -13.34 16.47 -12.86
CA ARG A 62 -12.26 15.54 -12.49
C ARG A 62 -11.34 16.13 -11.41
N MET A 63 -11.15 17.45 -11.41
CA MET A 63 -10.41 18.16 -10.34
C MET A 63 -11.23 18.23 -9.05
N LEU A 64 -12.56 18.37 -9.16
CA LEU A 64 -13.43 18.34 -7.98
C LEU A 64 -13.46 16.93 -7.36
N GLU A 65 -13.54 15.87 -8.18
CA GLU A 65 -13.46 14.48 -7.72
C GLU A 65 -12.14 14.17 -7.02
N GLU A 66 -11.00 14.68 -7.52
CA GLU A 66 -9.71 14.51 -6.85
C GLU A 66 -9.68 15.20 -5.48
N GLY A 67 -10.24 16.42 -5.39
CA GLY A 67 -10.36 17.13 -4.12
C GLY A 67 -11.25 16.38 -3.12
N LEU A 68 -12.39 15.88 -3.59
CA LEU A 68 -13.30 15.07 -2.79
C LEU A 68 -12.61 13.78 -2.28
N GLU A 69 -11.87 13.09 -3.16
CA GLU A 69 -11.12 11.89 -2.78
C GLU A 69 -10.04 12.20 -1.74
N ASN A 70 -9.32 13.33 -1.88
CA ASN A 70 -8.35 13.77 -0.90
C ASN A 70 -8.97 14.00 0.48
N MET A 71 -10.19 14.55 0.56
CA MET A 71 -10.90 14.71 1.84
C MET A 71 -11.41 13.36 2.38
N LYS A 72 -11.98 12.50 1.52
CA LYS A 72 -12.49 11.17 1.91
C LYS A 72 -11.39 10.19 2.38
N ARG A 73 -10.12 10.48 2.10
CA ARG A 73 -8.98 9.72 2.66
C ARG A 73 -8.80 9.89 4.17
N VAL A 74 -9.39 10.94 4.74
CA VAL A 74 -9.40 11.17 6.17
C VAL A 74 -10.52 10.30 6.79
N PRO A 75 -10.22 9.26 7.56
CA PRO A 75 -11.23 8.29 8.01
C PRO A 75 -12.38 8.89 8.79
N SER A 76 -12.13 9.97 9.54
CA SER A 76 -13.15 10.67 10.32
C SER A 76 -14.06 11.59 9.49
N LEU A 77 -13.86 11.72 8.18
CA LEU A 77 -14.66 12.60 7.34
C LEU A 77 -15.59 11.82 6.41
N ASP A 78 -16.88 12.14 6.49
CA ASP A 78 -17.84 11.84 5.44
C ASP A 78 -18.09 13.11 4.63
N VAL A 79 -17.74 13.11 3.36
CA VAL A 79 -17.78 14.29 2.49
C VAL A 79 -18.53 13.97 1.21
N SER A 80 -19.46 14.86 0.85
CA SER A 80 -20.11 14.88 -0.45
C SER A 80 -20.08 16.27 -1.06
N MET A 81 -20.31 16.36 -2.36
CA MET A 81 -20.30 17.64 -3.08
C MET A 81 -21.45 17.71 -4.07
N LYS A 82 -21.91 18.96 -4.33
CA LYS A 82 -22.88 19.30 -5.39
C LYS A 82 -22.42 20.55 -6.12
N ILE A 83 -22.64 20.57 -7.44
CA ILE A 83 -22.45 21.78 -8.25
C ILE A 83 -23.77 22.51 -8.30
N LEU A 84 -23.80 23.76 -7.83
CA LEU A 84 -25.00 24.59 -7.80
C LEU A 84 -24.94 25.64 -8.90
N PRO A 85 -26.05 25.84 -9.66
CA PRO A 85 -26.16 26.94 -10.60
C PRO A 85 -26.17 28.25 -9.83
N THR A 86 -25.72 29.33 -10.47
CA THR A 86 -25.77 30.72 -9.93
C THR A 86 -26.53 31.64 -10.84
N ASN A 87 -26.93 32.80 -10.34
CA ASN A 87 -27.55 33.85 -11.15
C ASN A 87 -26.55 34.57 -12.09
N GLU A 88 -25.25 34.29 -11.93
CA GLU A 88 -24.19 34.86 -12.76
C GLU A 88 -23.89 33.89 -13.93
N PRO A 89 -24.12 34.30 -15.18
CA PRO A 89 -23.87 33.42 -16.33
C PRO A 89 -22.42 32.94 -16.40
N GLY A 90 -22.22 31.64 -16.66
CA GLY A 90 -20.88 31.02 -16.74
C GLY A 90 -20.24 30.72 -15.40
N PHE A 91 -20.91 30.92 -14.27
CA PHE A 91 -20.40 30.58 -12.94
C PHE A 91 -21.28 29.52 -12.25
N SER A 92 -20.63 28.67 -11.48
CA SER A 92 -21.29 27.69 -10.60
C SER A 92 -20.61 27.70 -9.25
N ASP A 93 -21.36 27.46 -8.19
CA ASP A 93 -20.83 27.23 -6.84
C ASP A 93 -20.63 25.73 -6.59
N LEU A 94 -19.64 25.41 -5.76
CA LEU A 94 -19.44 24.06 -5.23
C LEU A 94 -19.95 24.02 -3.79
N GLU A 95 -21.03 23.29 -3.55
CA GLU A 95 -21.52 23.01 -2.20
C GLU A 95 -20.86 21.77 -1.64
N LEU A 96 -20.23 21.89 -0.48
CA LEU A 96 -19.65 20.77 0.28
C LEU A 96 -20.56 20.45 1.47
N THR A 97 -20.84 19.17 1.63
CA THR A 97 -21.46 18.61 2.83
C THR A 97 -20.42 17.77 3.54
N ILE A 98 -20.07 18.17 4.76
CA ILE A 98 -19.01 17.55 5.55
C ILE A 98 -19.57 17.19 6.92
N HIS A 99 -19.47 15.92 7.29
CA HIS A 99 -19.74 15.44 8.62
C HIS A 99 -18.48 14.78 9.17
N SER A 100 -18.05 15.20 10.35
CA SER A 100 -16.92 14.59 11.00
C SER A 100 -17.33 13.64 12.13
N GLN A 101 -16.56 12.60 12.29
CA GLN A 101 -16.59 11.67 13.39
C GLN A 101 -15.41 11.91 14.32
N LYS A 102 -15.16 11.02 15.27
CA LYS A 102 -14.00 11.08 16.16
C LYS A 102 -12.69 11.14 15.34
N GLN A 103 -11.85 12.10 15.66
CA GLN A 103 -10.55 12.29 15.00
C GLN A 103 -9.50 11.25 15.39
N VAL A 104 -9.71 10.58 16.53
CA VAL A 104 -8.83 9.54 17.02
C VAL A 104 -9.56 8.21 16.90
N HIS A 105 -8.95 7.29 16.20
CA HIS A 105 -9.43 5.94 16.02
C HIS A 105 -8.27 4.97 16.19
N GLY A 106 -8.56 3.72 16.52
CA GLY A 106 -7.53 2.76 16.75
C GLY A 106 -7.96 1.32 16.59
N SER A 107 -6.99 0.44 16.69
CA SER A 107 -7.23 -1.00 16.73
C SER A 107 -6.21 -1.71 17.61
N LEU A 108 -6.69 -2.79 18.21
CA LEU A 108 -5.87 -3.80 18.88
C LEU A 108 -5.99 -5.08 18.07
N SER A 109 -4.87 -5.66 17.70
CA SER A 109 -4.83 -6.91 16.94
C SER A 109 -3.95 -7.93 17.63
N PHE A 110 -4.38 -9.18 17.59
CA PHE A 110 -3.61 -10.33 18.04
C PHE A 110 -3.59 -11.36 16.92
N ASP A 111 -2.38 -11.84 16.57
CA ASP A 111 -2.19 -12.78 15.48
C ASP A 111 -0.97 -13.69 15.71
N ASP A 112 -0.85 -14.75 14.92
CA ASP A 112 0.26 -15.71 14.95
C ASP A 112 1.21 -15.53 13.76
N SER A 113 1.43 -14.30 13.28
CA SER A 113 2.23 -14.01 12.07
C SER A 113 3.74 -13.97 12.27
N GLY A 114 4.20 -13.98 13.50
CA GLY A 114 5.62 -13.98 13.82
C GLY A 114 6.31 -15.32 13.54
N MET A 115 7.63 -15.33 13.56
CA MET A 115 8.45 -16.54 13.44
C MET A 115 8.62 -17.21 14.80
N LYS A 116 8.77 -18.53 14.80
CA LYS A 116 8.94 -19.33 16.02
C LYS A 116 10.15 -18.89 16.83
N GLU A 117 11.25 -18.58 16.15
CA GLU A 117 12.54 -18.23 16.74
C GLU A 117 12.55 -16.82 17.34
N THR A 118 11.72 -15.91 16.84
CA THR A 118 11.68 -14.50 17.26
C THR A 118 10.36 -14.07 17.88
N GLY A 119 9.49 -15.04 18.24
CA GLY A 119 8.18 -14.78 18.84
C GLY A 119 7.04 -14.89 17.81
N LYS A 120 6.26 -15.97 17.92
CA LYS A 120 5.21 -16.32 16.96
C LYS A 120 3.98 -15.43 17.10
N ASP A 121 3.52 -15.26 18.34
CA ASP A 121 2.28 -14.56 18.64
C ASP A 121 2.55 -13.07 18.78
N GLN A 122 1.88 -12.26 17.97
CA GLN A 122 2.10 -10.82 17.88
C GLN A 122 0.90 -10.06 18.42
N PHE A 123 1.16 -9.01 19.17
CA PHE A 123 0.15 -8.04 19.61
C PHE A 123 0.45 -6.68 19.01
N THR A 124 -0.48 -6.15 18.23
CA THR A 124 -0.34 -4.86 17.55
C THR A 124 -1.35 -3.86 18.08
N THR A 125 -0.87 -2.69 18.47
CA THR A 125 -1.69 -1.50 18.76
C THR A 125 -1.47 -0.49 17.65
N SER A 126 -2.56 -0.03 17.02
CA SER A 126 -2.51 1.02 16.00
C SER A 126 -3.42 2.17 16.39
N LEU A 127 -2.93 3.40 16.22
CA LEU A 127 -3.66 4.64 16.46
C LEU A 127 -3.59 5.52 15.22
N GLY A 128 -4.74 6.05 14.81
CA GLY A 128 -4.89 7.04 13.77
C GLY A 128 -5.34 8.37 14.37
N PHE A 129 -4.72 9.45 13.93
CA PHE A 129 -5.03 10.83 14.31
C PHE A 129 -5.32 11.59 13.02
N ASP A 130 -6.57 11.97 12.85
CA ASP A 130 -7.04 12.67 11.67
C ASP A 130 -6.95 14.19 11.89
N ARG A 131 -6.57 14.88 10.84
CA ARG A 131 -6.54 16.36 10.81
C ARG A 131 -5.69 16.97 11.94
N VAL A 132 -4.51 16.42 12.19
CA VAL A 132 -3.58 16.88 13.22
C VAL A 132 -3.28 18.37 13.08
N PHE A 133 -3.08 18.84 11.84
CA PHE A 133 -2.85 20.25 11.51
C PHE A 133 -4.06 20.90 10.82
N ASN A 134 -5.24 20.27 10.90
CA ASN A 134 -6.47 20.73 10.24
C ASN A 134 -6.29 20.96 8.73
N ALA A 135 -5.52 20.08 8.07
CA ALA A 135 -5.11 20.19 6.67
C ALA A 135 -5.46 18.93 5.85
N ASN A 136 -6.56 18.25 6.20
CA ASN A 136 -6.93 16.95 5.60
C ASN A 136 -5.79 15.92 5.68
N ASP A 137 -4.99 16.04 6.72
CA ASP A 137 -3.82 15.22 7.03
C ASP A 137 -4.19 14.09 7.96
N VAL A 138 -3.39 13.02 7.90
CA VAL A 138 -3.58 11.81 8.74
C VAL A 138 -2.22 11.38 9.28
N LEU A 139 -2.18 11.09 10.58
CA LEU A 139 -1.05 10.47 11.25
C LEU A 139 -1.44 9.08 11.76
N TYR A 140 -0.68 8.06 11.38
CA TYR A 140 -0.78 6.71 11.92
C TYR A 140 0.45 6.36 12.74
N ILE A 141 0.22 5.76 13.90
CA ILE A 141 1.27 5.20 14.76
C ILE A 141 0.90 3.75 15.03
N SER A 142 1.86 2.84 14.87
CA SER A 142 1.67 1.42 15.17
C SER A 142 2.83 0.89 16.01
N ASN A 143 2.50 0.01 16.95
CA ASN A 143 3.46 -0.70 17.78
C ASN A 143 3.08 -2.17 17.84
N THR A 144 3.98 -3.05 17.37
CA THR A 144 3.83 -4.50 17.41
C THR A 144 4.85 -5.09 18.35
N LEU A 145 4.40 -5.97 19.21
CA LEU A 145 5.22 -6.69 20.19
C LEU A 145 4.89 -8.17 20.07
N ASP A 146 5.91 -9.02 20.14
CA ASP A 146 5.63 -10.42 20.42
C ASP A 146 5.17 -10.59 21.87
N THR A 147 4.43 -11.65 22.13
CA THR A 147 3.85 -11.93 23.45
C THR A 147 4.73 -12.82 24.33
N SER A 148 5.95 -13.16 23.85
CA SER A 148 6.88 -13.96 24.65
C SER A 148 7.34 -13.17 25.88
N ARG A 149 7.54 -13.87 26.99
CA ARG A 149 8.08 -13.28 28.22
C ARG A 149 9.60 -13.30 28.28
N GLU A 150 10.24 -13.91 27.27
CA GLU A 150 11.68 -14.17 27.22
C GLU A 150 12.39 -13.19 26.28
N TRP A 151 12.07 -11.90 26.39
CA TRP A 151 12.55 -10.86 25.49
C TRP A 151 14.09 -10.85 25.29
N ASN A 152 14.85 -11.22 26.29
CA ASN A 152 16.32 -11.26 26.17
C ASN A 152 16.83 -12.40 25.30
N GLU A 153 16.04 -13.47 25.13
CA GLU A 153 16.41 -14.63 24.36
C GLU A 153 15.74 -14.65 22.99
N LYS A 154 14.45 -14.32 22.95
CA LYS A 154 13.68 -14.21 21.73
C LYS A 154 12.63 -13.12 21.83
N GLY A 155 12.34 -12.47 20.72
CA GLY A 155 11.29 -11.47 20.67
C GLY A 155 11.39 -10.60 19.43
N THR A 156 10.27 -10.02 19.05
CA THR A 156 10.17 -9.04 17.97
C THR A 156 9.44 -7.79 18.46
N ARG A 157 9.97 -6.62 18.13
CA ARG A 157 9.32 -5.32 18.36
C ARG A 157 9.41 -4.48 17.11
N SER A 158 8.27 -3.97 16.67
CA SER A 158 8.18 -3.07 15.53
C SER A 158 7.40 -1.83 15.92
N GLN A 159 7.94 -0.67 15.59
CA GLN A 159 7.30 0.63 15.76
C GLN A 159 7.29 1.34 14.42
N SER A 160 6.19 1.95 14.07
CA SER A 160 6.10 2.75 12.86
C SER A 160 5.22 3.96 13.07
N PHE A 161 5.52 5.03 12.34
CA PHE A 161 4.60 6.12 12.11
C PHE A 161 4.54 6.46 10.63
N SER A 162 3.41 7.01 10.21
CA SER A 162 3.21 7.50 8.85
C SER A 162 2.35 8.75 8.90
N TYR A 163 2.84 9.84 8.34
CA TYR A 163 2.11 11.10 8.21
C TYR A 163 1.87 11.40 6.74
N SER A 164 0.64 11.72 6.37
CA SER A 164 0.25 12.00 4.99
C SER A 164 -0.59 13.28 4.92
N ILE A 165 -0.27 14.16 3.96
CA ILE A 165 -0.97 15.41 3.72
C ILE A 165 -1.18 15.64 2.22
N PRO A 166 -2.41 15.95 1.74
CA PRO A 166 -2.66 16.31 0.36
C PRO A 166 -2.38 17.82 0.12
N TYR A 167 -1.97 18.10 -1.12
CA TYR A 167 -1.92 19.46 -1.64
C TYR A 167 -2.33 19.49 -3.12
N GLY A 168 -3.62 19.64 -3.37
CA GLY A 168 -4.21 19.59 -4.70
C GLY A 168 -3.97 18.26 -5.40
N LYS A 169 -3.17 18.26 -6.46
CA LYS A 169 -2.76 17.07 -7.20
C LYS A 169 -1.62 16.28 -6.53
N ASN A 170 -1.02 16.84 -5.50
CA ASN A 170 0.13 16.26 -4.82
C ASN A 170 -0.28 15.66 -3.48
N ARG A 171 0.45 14.64 -3.05
CA ARG A 171 0.38 14.08 -1.71
C ARG A 171 1.77 13.78 -1.20
N LEU A 172 2.13 14.41 -0.09
CA LEU A 172 3.36 14.10 0.64
C LEU A 172 3.06 13.04 1.69
N THR A 173 3.90 12.01 1.75
CA THR A 173 3.88 11.00 2.81
C THR A 173 5.27 10.85 3.40
N ILE A 174 5.37 10.93 4.73
CA ILE A 174 6.60 10.68 5.48
C ILE A 174 6.33 9.48 6.38
N SER A 175 7.19 8.48 6.31
CA SER A 175 7.08 7.30 7.18
C SER A 175 8.43 6.95 7.79
N HIS A 176 8.37 6.43 9.02
CA HIS A 176 9.53 5.90 9.70
C HIS A 176 9.13 4.60 10.40
N SER A 177 9.99 3.60 10.31
CA SER A 177 9.81 2.33 11.00
C SER A 177 11.08 1.92 11.70
N ARG A 178 10.94 1.31 12.88
CA ARG A 178 12.03 0.75 13.68
C ARG A 178 11.66 -0.66 14.07
N ASN A 179 12.52 -1.61 13.73
CA ASN A 179 12.34 -3.01 14.04
C ASN A 179 13.50 -3.50 14.89
N ARG A 180 13.21 -4.39 15.83
CA ARG A 180 14.20 -5.09 16.65
C ARG A 180 13.77 -6.53 16.80
N TYR A 181 14.73 -7.43 16.78
CA TYR A 181 14.50 -8.82 17.10
C TYR A 181 15.63 -9.38 17.96
N ASN A 182 15.32 -10.39 18.76
CA ASN A 182 16.25 -11.26 19.45
C ASN A 182 15.89 -12.71 19.12
N GLN A 183 16.90 -13.53 18.91
CA GLN A 183 16.78 -14.94 18.58
C GLN A 183 17.85 -15.73 19.31
N LEU A 184 17.45 -16.70 20.15
CA LEU A 184 18.37 -17.65 20.72
C LEU A 184 18.75 -18.67 19.65
N VAL A 185 20.03 -18.78 19.36
CA VAL A 185 20.59 -19.76 18.41
C VAL A 185 21.29 -20.86 19.21
N SER A 186 20.66 -22.04 19.20
CA SER A 186 21.27 -23.22 19.85
C SER A 186 22.41 -23.74 19.00
N SER A 187 23.61 -23.77 19.59
CA SER A 187 24.84 -24.18 18.94
C SER A 187 25.73 -24.96 19.91
N LYS A 188 26.61 -25.77 19.37
CA LYS A 188 27.63 -26.48 20.18
C LYS A 188 28.99 -25.78 20.02
N PRO A 189 29.73 -25.54 21.11
CA PRO A 189 29.48 -25.98 22.49
C PRO A 189 28.56 -25.06 23.29
N TYR A 190 28.22 -23.84 22.83
CA TYR A 190 27.41 -22.85 23.57
C TYR A 190 26.34 -22.22 22.70
N ASP A 191 25.19 -21.99 23.30
CA ASP A 191 24.12 -21.17 22.71
C ASP A 191 24.53 -19.70 22.70
N PHE A 192 24.03 -18.94 21.73
CA PHE A 192 24.24 -17.50 21.65
C PHE A 192 22.97 -16.77 21.19
N THR A 193 22.84 -15.52 21.58
CA THR A 193 21.75 -14.66 21.14
C THR A 193 22.18 -13.89 19.90
N SER A 194 21.44 -14.07 18.78
CA SER A 194 21.52 -13.22 17.61
C SER A 194 20.46 -12.14 17.71
N SER A 195 20.82 -10.89 17.51
CA SER A 195 19.84 -9.80 17.52
C SER A 195 20.11 -8.78 16.43
N GLY A 196 19.05 -8.04 16.06
CA GLY A 196 19.14 -7.00 15.06
C GLY A 196 18.27 -5.80 15.38
N LYS A 197 18.76 -4.64 14.96
CA LYS A 197 18.03 -3.36 15.00
C LYS A 197 18.06 -2.77 13.61
N SER A 198 16.90 -2.39 13.06
CA SER A 198 16.85 -1.66 11.80
C SER A 198 15.87 -0.51 11.89
N GLN A 199 16.19 0.57 11.21
CA GLN A 199 15.30 1.70 11.04
C GLN A 199 15.27 2.13 9.59
N THR A 200 14.09 2.54 9.12
CA THR A 200 13.90 2.98 7.74
C THR A 200 13.04 4.24 7.75
N THR A 201 13.54 5.29 7.13
CA THR A 201 12.78 6.52 6.86
C THR A 201 12.50 6.61 5.37
N ARG A 202 11.25 6.94 4.98
CA ARG A 202 10.85 7.19 3.61
C ARG A 202 10.12 8.51 3.51
N VAL A 203 10.41 9.25 2.45
CA VAL A 203 9.68 10.46 2.04
C VAL A 203 9.20 10.23 0.62
N SER A 204 7.90 10.25 0.40
CA SER A 204 7.25 10.01 -0.88
C SER A 204 6.39 11.18 -1.29
N LEU A 205 6.54 11.64 -2.53
CA LEU A 205 5.70 12.63 -3.17
C LEU A 205 4.98 11.98 -4.34
N GLU A 206 3.66 11.83 -4.24
CA GLU A 206 2.80 11.41 -5.34
C GLU A 206 2.22 12.63 -6.05
N HIS A 207 2.19 12.61 -7.39
CA HIS A 207 1.56 13.61 -8.24
C HIS A 207 0.52 12.96 -9.16
N MET A 208 -0.74 13.40 -9.09
CA MET A 208 -1.79 13.00 -10.01
C MET A 208 -1.58 13.67 -11.37
N ILE A 209 -1.26 12.86 -12.39
CA ILE A 209 -1.01 13.31 -13.76
C ILE A 209 -2.33 13.61 -14.46
N SER A 210 -3.23 12.62 -14.47
CA SER A 210 -4.52 12.70 -15.14
C SER A 210 -5.57 11.88 -14.43
N ARG A 211 -6.83 12.32 -14.59
CA ARG A 211 -8.01 11.62 -14.09
C ARG A 211 -9.11 11.71 -15.14
N SER A 212 -9.73 10.57 -15.44
CA SER A 212 -10.95 10.47 -16.23
C SER A 212 -12.06 9.82 -15.38
N GLU A 213 -13.17 9.47 -15.98
CA GLU A 213 -14.24 8.72 -15.33
C GLU A 213 -13.79 7.30 -14.95
N THR A 214 -12.99 6.69 -15.81
CA THR A 214 -12.60 5.29 -15.73
C THR A 214 -11.12 5.08 -15.41
N GLU A 215 -10.33 6.14 -15.22
CA GLU A 215 -8.88 5.98 -15.08
C GLU A 215 -8.28 7.10 -14.22
N ARG A 216 -7.32 6.74 -13.37
CA ARG A 216 -6.52 7.68 -12.57
C ARG A 216 -5.04 7.33 -12.67
N LYS A 217 -4.28 8.23 -13.30
CA LYS A 217 -2.83 8.09 -13.45
C LYS A 217 -2.09 8.99 -12.48
N SER A 218 -1.08 8.44 -11.82
CA SER A 218 -0.19 9.19 -10.95
C SER A 218 1.26 8.72 -11.08
N MET A 219 2.18 9.56 -10.64
CA MET A 219 3.60 9.27 -10.53
C MET A 219 4.04 9.55 -9.10
N ASP A 220 4.91 8.71 -8.56
CA ASP A 220 5.51 8.92 -7.25
C ASP A 220 7.03 8.93 -7.30
N ILE A 221 7.62 9.75 -6.43
CA ILE A 221 9.05 9.78 -6.17
C ILE A 221 9.24 9.50 -4.69
N THR A 222 9.99 8.44 -4.39
CA THR A 222 10.27 8.04 -3.01
C THR A 222 11.76 7.99 -2.75
N VAL A 223 12.19 8.69 -1.72
CA VAL A 223 13.56 8.62 -1.19
C VAL A 223 13.51 7.86 0.13
N SER A 224 14.40 6.89 0.29
CA SER A 224 14.51 6.09 1.49
C SER A 224 15.91 6.05 2.05
N LYS A 225 16.01 6.02 3.38
CA LYS A 225 17.22 5.80 4.16
C LYS A 225 16.98 4.64 5.10
N ARG A 226 17.89 3.66 5.11
CA ARG A 226 17.86 2.50 6.00
C ARG A 226 19.18 2.40 6.74
N ASP A 227 19.08 2.11 8.02
CA ASP A 227 20.18 1.84 8.92
C ASP A 227 19.89 0.53 9.67
N SER A 228 20.84 -0.41 9.69
CA SER A 228 20.66 -1.74 10.29
C SER A 228 21.95 -2.19 10.97
N HIS A 229 21.82 -2.69 12.20
CA HIS A 229 22.91 -3.19 13.02
C HIS A 229 22.57 -4.59 13.53
N TYR A 230 23.56 -5.46 13.56
CA TYR A 230 23.43 -6.85 13.99
C TYR A 230 24.41 -7.16 15.11
N PHE A 231 24.01 -8.03 16.03
CA PHE A 231 24.74 -8.34 17.24
C PHE A 231 24.76 -9.84 17.50
N ILE A 232 25.84 -10.31 18.14
CA ILE A 232 25.94 -11.63 18.77
C ILE A 232 26.29 -11.41 20.24
N ASN A 233 25.48 -11.93 21.17
CA ASN A 233 25.63 -11.72 22.62
C ASN A 233 25.91 -10.24 22.96
N ASP A 234 25.07 -9.33 22.42
CA ASP A 234 25.18 -7.88 22.58
C ASP A 234 26.43 -7.22 21.96
N THR A 235 27.34 -7.98 21.37
CA THR A 235 28.50 -7.45 20.64
C THR A 235 28.10 -7.20 19.19
N GLU A 236 28.26 -5.96 18.75
CA GLU A 236 27.96 -5.57 17.36
C GLU A 236 28.90 -6.28 16.36
N ILE A 237 28.34 -6.67 15.21
CA ILE A 237 29.08 -7.24 14.09
C ILE A 237 29.20 -6.15 13.01
N PRO A 238 30.28 -5.33 13.01
CA PRO A 238 30.38 -4.18 12.13
C PRO A 238 30.30 -4.53 10.63
N VAL A 239 30.78 -5.71 10.24
CA VAL A 239 30.75 -6.17 8.85
C VAL A 239 29.35 -6.48 8.33
N GLN A 240 28.36 -6.63 9.21
CA GLN A 240 26.96 -6.83 8.88
C GLN A 240 26.14 -5.54 8.98
N ALA A 241 26.70 -4.49 9.57
CA ALA A 241 26.03 -3.20 9.63
C ALA A 241 25.78 -2.66 8.21
N MET A 242 24.59 -2.12 7.99
CA MET A 242 24.18 -1.60 6.68
C MET A 242 23.59 -0.21 6.83
N ASP A 243 24.18 0.72 6.13
CA ASP A 243 23.69 2.08 5.96
C ASP A 243 23.45 2.34 4.48
N THR A 244 22.19 2.36 4.05
CA THR A 244 21.81 2.41 2.64
C THR A 244 20.77 3.49 2.37
N SER A 245 20.78 4.02 1.16
CA SER A 245 19.73 4.90 0.66
C SER A 245 19.31 4.48 -0.75
N ALA A 246 18.07 4.78 -1.11
CA ALA A 246 17.54 4.48 -2.43
C ALA A 246 16.60 5.59 -2.91
N LEU A 247 16.56 5.76 -4.23
CA LEU A 247 15.57 6.53 -4.98
C LEU A 247 14.68 5.57 -5.73
N GLU A 248 13.37 5.77 -5.65
CA GLU A 248 12.38 5.03 -6.40
C GLU A 248 11.46 6.01 -7.13
N ILE A 249 11.23 5.78 -8.42
CA ILE A 249 10.32 6.56 -9.26
C ILE A 249 9.29 5.58 -9.81
N GLY A 250 8.03 5.76 -9.44
CA GLY A 250 6.90 4.91 -9.80
C GLY A 250 5.90 5.61 -10.70
N PHE A 251 5.30 4.85 -11.59
CA PHE A 251 4.12 5.23 -12.35
C PHE A 251 2.99 4.29 -11.95
N ASN A 252 1.82 4.86 -11.66
CA ASN A 252 0.65 4.13 -11.19
C ASN A 252 -0.54 4.44 -12.11
N ASP A 253 -1.30 3.42 -12.45
CA ASP A 253 -2.54 3.54 -13.20
C ASP A 253 -3.64 2.73 -12.52
N ARG A 254 -4.76 3.36 -12.21
CA ARG A 254 -5.95 2.70 -11.68
C ARG A 254 -7.08 2.83 -12.67
N ILE A 255 -7.54 1.68 -13.18
CA ILE A 255 -8.54 1.57 -14.24
C ILE A 255 -9.81 0.94 -13.66
N TYR A 256 -10.97 1.55 -13.95
CA TYR A 256 -12.30 1.08 -13.56
C TYR A 256 -13.08 0.68 -14.80
N PHE A 257 -13.60 -0.54 -14.86
CA PHE A 257 -14.38 -1.03 -15.98
C PHE A 257 -15.39 -2.10 -15.56
N GLY A 258 -16.67 -1.93 -15.89
CA GLY A 258 -17.71 -2.93 -15.63
C GLY A 258 -17.84 -3.36 -14.16
N GLY A 259 -17.53 -2.46 -13.20
CA GLY A 259 -17.50 -2.77 -11.78
C GLY A 259 -16.16 -3.33 -11.28
N ASN A 260 -15.24 -3.67 -12.19
CA ASN A 260 -13.91 -4.16 -11.87
C ASN A 260 -12.94 -3.01 -11.61
N THR A 261 -11.88 -3.29 -10.84
CA THR A 261 -10.75 -2.38 -10.65
C THR A 261 -9.45 -3.10 -11.02
N LEU A 262 -8.65 -2.46 -11.86
CA LEU A 262 -7.30 -2.89 -12.18
C LEU A 262 -6.32 -1.80 -11.73
N TYR A 263 -5.36 -2.16 -10.89
CA TYR A 263 -4.26 -1.30 -10.49
C TYR A 263 -2.96 -1.83 -11.11
N LEU A 264 -2.24 -0.94 -11.76
CA LEU A 264 -0.96 -1.21 -12.38
C LEU A 264 0.10 -0.28 -11.79
N ARG A 265 1.23 -0.81 -11.40
CA ARG A 265 2.38 -0.04 -10.98
C ARG A 265 3.65 -0.56 -11.66
N ALA A 266 4.46 0.35 -12.17
CA ALA A 266 5.82 0.08 -12.60
C ALA A 266 6.74 1.12 -11.94
N ALA A 267 7.79 0.66 -11.25
CA ALA A 267 8.72 1.56 -10.60
C ALA A 267 10.17 1.16 -10.86
N HIS A 268 11.02 2.15 -11.06
CA HIS A 268 12.47 1.97 -11.09
C HIS A 268 13.05 2.39 -9.75
N LYS A 269 13.75 1.47 -9.09
CA LYS A 269 14.42 1.69 -7.81
C LYS A 269 15.92 1.56 -7.98
N GLN A 270 16.65 2.54 -7.44
CA GLN A 270 18.10 2.58 -7.51
C GLN A 270 18.70 2.86 -6.14
N GLY A 271 19.69 2.05 -5.75
CA GLY A 271 20.52 2.32 -4.59
C GLY A 271 21.43 3.52 -4.80
N MET A 272 21.42 4.45 -3.83
CA MET A 272 22.07 5.76 -3.91
C MET A 272 23.16 5.90 -2.84
N GLY A 273 24.07 6.87 -3.03
CA GLY A 273 25.11 7.22 -2.05
C GLY A 273 24.76 8.42 -1.18
N TRP A 274 23.46 8.67 -0.93
CA TRP A 274 23.00 9.85 -0.21
C TRP A 274 22.98 9.65 1.32
N PHE A 275 22.94 10.75 2.06
CA PHE A 275 22.75 10.76 3.53
C PHE A 275 23.79 9.94 4.28
N GLY A 276 25.06 9.97 3.87
CA GLY A 276 26.13 9.22 4.51
C GLY A 276 26.07 7.71 4.29
N SER A 277 25.31 7.21 3.33
CA SER A 277 25.25 5.77 3.03
C SER A 277 26.62 5.18 2.79
N GLN A 278 26.81 3.93 3.24
CA GLN A 278 28.06 3.21 3.11
C GLN A 278 28.56 3.19 1.65
N LYS A 279 29.88 3.15 1.49
CA LYS A 279 30.54 3.00 0.21
C LYS A 279 30.19 1.64 -0.41
N GLU A 280 30.25 1.55 -1.73
CA GLU A 280 30.09 0.28 -2.42
C GLU A 280 31.20 -0.69 -2.05
N ASN A 281 30.85 -1.96 -1.90
CA ASN A 281 31.83 -3.00 -1.66
C ASN A 281 32.60 -3.29 -2.95
N GLU A 282 33.94 -3.25 -2.89
CA GLU A 282 34.82 -3.42 -4.05
C GLU A 282 34.93 -4.87 -4.51
N TYR A 283 34.67 -5.85 -3.64
CA TYR A 283 34.73 -7.27 -4.01
C TYR A 283 33.61 -7.62 -4.99
N PRO A 284 33.92 -8.26 -6.14
CA PRO A 284 32.94 -8.57 -7.19
C PRO A 284 31.72 -9.35 -6.69
N ASP A 285 31.93 -10.37 -5.85
CA ASP A 285 30.88 -11.28 -5.37
C ASP A 285 30.16 -10.78 -4.12
N ALA A 286 30.59 -9.65 -3.56
CA ALA A 286 29.92 -9.09 -2.39
C ALA A 286 28.59 -8.44 -2.75
N PRO A 287 27.61 -8.44 -1.82
CA PRO A 287 26.36 -7.73 -2.01
C PRO A 287 26.59 -6.24 -2.29
N LYS A 288 25.84 -5.69 -3.22
CA LYS A 288 25.95 -4.30 -3.67
C LYS A 288 24.83 -3.43 -3.13
N THR A 289 25.18 -2.19 -2.76
CA THR A 289 24.22 -1.15 -2.34
C THR A 289 23.81 -0.25 -3.50
N ARG A 290 24.55 -0.24 -4.61
CA ARG A 290 24.28 0.57 -5.83
C ARG A 290 23.61 -0.28 -6.91
N TYR A 291 22.51 -0.93 -6.54
CA TYR A 291 21.71 -1.74 -7.45
C TYR A 291 20.76 -0.89 -8.31
N GLN A 292 20.22 -1.50 -9.34
CA GLN A 292 19.10 -0.97 -10.15
C GLN A 292 18.10 -2.08 -10.37
N MET A 293 16.83 -1.81 -10.10
CA MET A 293 15.76 -2.78 -10.27
C MET A 293 14.47 -2.16 -10.76
N TRP A 294 13.69 -2.93 -11.46
CA TRP A 294 12.30 -2.65 -11.74
C TRP A 294 11.41 -3.41 -10.78
N LEU A 295 10.36 -2.74 -10.34
CA LEU A 295 9.29 -3.30 -9.51
C LEU A 295 7.99 -3.21 -10.31
N PHE A 296 7.19 -4.26 -10.28
CA PHE A 296 5.92 -4.35 -10.97
C PHE A 296 4.86 -4.86 -10.01
N ASP A 297 3.73 -4.17 -9.95
CA ASP A 297 2.56 -4.61 -9.22
C ASP A 297 1.34 -4.56 -10.15
N VAL A 298 0.54 -5.62 -10.14
CA VAL A 298 -0.72 -5.71 -10.86
C VAL A 298 -1.75 -6.28 -9.90
N ASP A 299 -2.75 -5.49 -9.54
CA ASP A 299 -3.86 -5.93 -8.70
C ASP A 299 -5.16 -5.85 -9.49
N TRP A 300 -5.85 -6.96 -9.60
CA TRP A 300 -7.16 -7.06 -10.22
C TRP A 300 -8.20 -7.46 -9.20
N TYR A 301 -9.26 -6.68 -9.11
CA TYR A 301 -10.41 -6.91 -8.25
C TYR A 301 -11.68 -6.97 -9.10
N GLN A 302 -12.41 -8.08 -9.00
CA GLN A 302 -13.64 -8.34 -9.73
C GLN A 302 -14.75 -8.79 -8.79
N PRO A 303 -15.73 -7.93 -8.48
CA PRO A 303 -16.94 -8.32 -7.79
C PRO A 303 -17.89 -9.00 -8.79
N PHE A 304 -18.57 -10.05 -8.36
CA PHE A 304 -19.58 -10.75 -9.15
C PHE A 304 -20.58 -11.46 -8.22
N THR A 305 -21.54 -12.15 -8.81
CA THR A 305 -22.51 -12.95 -8.04
C THR A 305 -22.33 -14.42 -8.39
N MET A 306 -22.12 -15.26 -7.37
CA MET A 306 -22.05 -16.71 -7.49
C MET A 306 -23.35 -17.31 -6.97
N GLY A 307 -24.23 -17.73 -7.90
CA GLY A 307 -25.62 -18.07 -7.56
C GLY A 307 -26.37 -16.82 -7.06
N HIS A 308 -26.75 -16.80 -5.77
CA HIS A 308 -27.42 -15.66 -5.13
C HIS A 308 -26.52 -14.91 -4.13
N ARG A 309 -25.24 -15.25 -4.05
CA ARG A 309 -24.32 -14.68 -3.06
C ARG A 309 -23.32 -13.73 -3.71
N PRO A 310 -23.07 -12.56 -3.13
CA PRO A 310 -21.95 -11.72 -3.54
C PRO A 310 -20.65 -12.51 -3.43
N ALA A 311 -19.83 -12.38 -4.42
CA ALA A 311 -18.51 -12.99 -4.47
C ALA A 311 -17.50 -12.01 -5.07
N THR A 312 -16.23 -12.23 -4.79
CA THR A 312 -15.14 -11.44 -5.31
C THR A 312 -14.01 -12.35 -5.78
N PHE A 313 -13.44 -12.05 -6.91
CA PHE A 313 -12.17 -12.60 -7.33
C PHE A 313 -11.11 -11.50 -7.26
N SER A 314 -10.01 -11.79 -6.61
CA SER A 314 -8.84 -10.90 -6.57
C SER A 314 -7.60 -11.64 -7.02
N SER A 315 -6.76 -10.95 -7.79
CA SER A 315 -5.48 -11.47 -8.28
C SER A 315 -4.43 -10.39 -8.12
N SER A 316 -3.31 -10.72 -7.44
CA SER A 316 -2.20 -9.79 -7.19
C SER A 316 -0.90 -10.41 -7.67
N LEU A 317 -0.26 -9.79 -8.64
CA LEU A 317 1.07 -10.10 -9.12
C LEU A 317 2.06 -9.06 -8.62
N HIS A 318 3.10 -9.50 -7.93
CA HIS A 318 4.25 -8.69 -7.59
C HIS A 318 5.50 -9.23 -8.29
N GLY A 319 6.31 -8.35 -8.86
CA GLY A 319 7.56 -8.69 -9.52
C GLY A 319 8.70 -7.73 -9.19
N GLN A 320 9.90 -8.28 -9.07
CA GLN A 320 11.15 -7.55 -8.90
C GLN A 320 12.17 -8.05 -9.90
N TRP A 321 12.82 -7.15 -10.61
CA TRP A 321 13.86 -7.47 -11.57
C TRP A 321 15.11 -6.63 -11.36
N ASN A 322 16.17 -7.23 -10.82
CA ASN A 322 17.50 -6.62 -10.71
C ASN A 322 18.19 -6.58 -12.08
N THR A 323 18.30 -5.40 -12.67
CA THR A 323 18.81 -5.23 -14.02
C THR A 323 20.33 -5.34 -14.12
N LYS A 324 21.06 -5.12 -13.02
CA LYS A 324 22.53 -5.26 -12.98
C LYS A 324 23.00 -6.69 -12.80
N GLY A 325 22.12 -7.61 -12.38
CA GLY A 325 22.48 -9.00 -12.13
C GLY A 325 23.49 -9.21 -10.99
N ASN A 326 23.79 -8.15 -10.22
CA ASN A 326 24.68 -8.23 -9.07
C ASN A 326 23.98 -8.79 -7.84
N ARG A 327 24.75 -9.34 -6.90
CA ARG A 327 24.24 -9.81 -5.62
C ARG A 327 23.71 -8.64 -4.80
N LEU A 328 22.53 -8.84 -4.18
CA LEU A 328 21.90 -7.87 -3.29
C LEU A 328 22.07 -8.28 -1.82
N TYR A 329 21.91 -7.33 -0.91
CA TYR A 329 21.68 -7.65 0.49
C TYR A 329 20.29 -8.28 0.67
N GLY A 330 20.15 -9.21 1.60
CA GLY A 330 18.90 -9.94 1.84
C GLY A 330 17.66 -9.05 2.03
N VAL A 331 17.85 -7.85 2.57
CA VAL A 331 16.78 -6.85 2.78
C VAL A 331 16.25 -6.21 1.49
N ASP A 332 16.97 -6.33 0.39
CA ASP A 332 16.59 -5.83 -0.93
C ASP A 332 16.24 -6.99 -1.91
N MET A 333 16.34 -8.23 -1.45
CA MET A 333 15.90 -9.42 -2.22
C MET A 333 14.39 -9.63 -2.08
N LEU A 334 13.79 -10.21 -3.12
CA LEU A 334 12.44 -10.73 -3.04
C LEU A 334 12.45 -12.03 -2.20
N ASN A 335 11.53 -12.12 -1.24
CA ASN A 335 11.36 -13.26 -0.35
C ASN A 335 9.97 -13.87 -0.57
N ILE A 336 9.90 -15.19 -0.83
CA ILE A 336 8.65 -15.92 -1.00
C ILE A 336 8.59 -17.15 -0.08
N GLY A 337 7.37 -17.58 0.30
CA GLY A 337 7.14 -18.76 1.15
C GLY A 337 6.61 -18.44 2.54
N ASN A 338 5.73 -17.43 2.63
CA ASN A 338 4.98 -17.08 3.83
C ASN A 338 3.55 -16.65 3.49
N ARG A 339 2.71 -16.42 4.50
CA ARG A 339 1.29 -16.03 4.35
C ARG A 339 1.05 -14.75 3.54
N TYR A 340 2.07 -13.89 3.35
CA TYR A 340 1.96 -12.62 2.65
C TYR A 340 2.39 -12.69 1.19
N THR A 341 3.07 -13.76 0.79
CA THR A 341 3.60 -13.93 -0.58
C THR A 341 3.04 -15.17 -1.27
N VAL A 342 3.36 -16.36 -0.80
CA VAL A 342 2.81 -17.63 -1.30
C VAL A 342 2.26 -18.41 -0.12
N ASN A 343 0.95 -18.57 -0.03
CA ASN A 343 0.32 -19.39 1.00
C ASN A 343 0.74 -20.86 0.90
N GLY A 344 0.53 -21.61 1.99
CA GLY A 344 0.93 -23.03 2.05
C GLY A 344 2.26 -23.27 2.72
N PHE A 345 2.93 -22.19 3.15
CA PHE A 345 4.24 -22.22 3.80
C PHE A 345 4.18 -21.45 5.13
N ASP A 346 4.94 -21.93 6.13
CA ASP A 346 4.90 -21.38 7.49
C ASP A 346 5.84 -20.18 7.71
N GLY A 347 6.64 -19.82 6.70
CA GLY A 347 7.54 -18.66 6.78
C GLY A 347 8.88 -18.93 7.49
N GLU A 348 9.06 -20.11 8.09
CA GLU A 348 10.30 -20.45 8.80
C GLU A 348 11.47 -20.69 7.83
N TYR A 349 11.18 -21.25 6.67
CA TYR A 349 12.11 -21.37 5.56
C TYR A 349 11.51 -20.68 4.32
N THR A 350 12.29 -19.81 3.71
CA THR A 350 11.83 -18.99 2.58
C THR A 350 12.84 -19.04 1.43
N LEU A 351 12.37 -18.81 0.20
CA LEU A 351 13.24 -18.63 -0.95
C LEU A 351 13.46 -17.14 -1.19
N MET A 352 14.72 -16.75 -1.34
CA MET A 352 15.11 -15.36 -1.57
C MET A 352 15.94 -15.25 -2.84
N GLY A 353 15.73 -14.18 -3.62
CA GLY A 353 16.49 -13.90 -4.82
C GLY A 353 16.52 -12.43 -5.17
N GLU A 354 17.52 -12.03 -5.96
CA GLU A 354 17.68 -10.66 -6.44
C GLU A 354 16.54 -10.23 -7.36
N SER A 355 15.97 -11.19 -8.06
CA SER A 355 14.82 -11.06 -8.96
C SER A 355 13.79 -12.12 -8.63
N GLY A 356 12.56 -11.92 -9.05
CA GLY A 356 11.51 -12.91 -8.87
C GLY A 356 10.13 -12.30 -8.99
N TRP A 357 9.13 -13.12 -8.76
CA TRP A 357 7.73 -12.73 -8.78
C TRP A 357 6.90 -13.69 -7.93
N TYR A 358 5.74 -13.23 -7.49
CA TYR A 358 4.69 -14.10 -6.98
C TYR A 358 3.33 -13.61 -7.45
N LEU A 359 2.44 -14.57 -7.68
CA LEU A 359 1.04 -14.37 -8.05
C LEU A 359 0.16 -14.97 -6.96
N ARG A 360 -0.74 -14.18 -6.44
CA ARG A 360 -1.76 -14.57 -5.47
C ARG A 360 -3.13 -14.45 -6.10
N ASN A 361 -3.94 -15.49 -5.96
CA ASN A 361 -5.31 -15.45 -6.41
C ASN A 361 -6.22 -15.85 -5.25
N GLU A 362 -7.29 -15.10 -5.05
CA GLU A 362 -8.28 -15.39 -4.03
C GLU A 362 -9.70 -15.28 -4.62
N LEU A 363 -10.49 -16.28 -4.34
CA LEU A 363 -11.92 -16.30 -4.58
C LEU A 363 -12.63 -16.27 -3.23
N ALA A 364 -13.41 -15.23 -2.95
CA ALA A 364 -14.17 -15.08 -1.72
C ALA A 364 -15.67 -15.01 -2.01
N SER A 365 -16.47 -15.56 -1.10
CA SER A 365 -17.93 -15.50 -1.18
C SER A 365 -18.53 -15.18 0.18
N THR A 366 -19.46 -14.24 0.20
CA THR A 366 -20.14 -13.80 1.43
C THR A 366 -21.10 -14.86 1.95
N ILE A 367 -21.11 -15.04 3.27
CA ILE A 367 -22.10 -15.81 4.02
C ILE A 367 -22.92 -14.81 4.83
N PRO A 368 -24.08 -14.33 4.30
CA PRO A 368 -24.81 -13.21 4.90
C PRO A 368 -25.23 -13.44 6.34
N ASP A 369 -25.73 -14.65 6.66
CA ASP A 369 -26.22 -15.00 7.98
C ASP A 369 -25.14 -14.97 9.07
N LEU A 370 -23.87 -15.08 8.68
CA LEU A 370 -22.73 -15.08 9.60
C LEU A 370 -21.93 -13.76 9.57
N HIS A 371 -22.32 -12.77 8.75
CA HIS A 371 -21.53 -11.55 8.50
C HIS A 371 -20.06 -11.87 8.20
N SER A 372 -19.85 -12.91 7.41
CA SER A 372 -18.55 -13.53 7.16
C SER A 372 -18.36 -13.84 5.69
N GLU A 373 -17.11 -14.04 5.29
CA GLU A 373 -16.73 -14.52 3.97
C GLU A 373 -15.93 -15.81 4.11
N PHE A 374 -16.24 -16.78 3.29
CA PHE A 374 -15.36 -17.92 3.03
C PHE A 374 -14.50 -17.59 1.83
N TYR A 375 -13.22 -17.90 1.91
CA TYR A 375 -12.29 -17.68 0.80
C TYR A 375 -11.40 -18.89 0.54
N MET A 376 -10.94 -19.00 -0.71
CA MET A 376 -9.91 -19.92 -1.15
C MET A 376 -8.86 -19.19 -1.98
N GLY A 377 -7.60 -19.53 -1.75
CA GLY A 377 -6.44 -18.94 -2.42
C GLY A 377 -5.60 -19.98 -3.15
N LEU A 378 -5.04 -19.59 -4.29
CA LEU A 378 -4.04 -20.34 -5.05
C LEU A 378 -2.90 -19.40 -5.41
N ASP A 379 -1.72 -19.69 -4.87
CA ASP A 379 -0.56 -18.82 -5.00
C ASP A 379 0.63 -19.56 -5.58
N VAL A 380 1.44 -18.86 -6.35
CA VAL A 380 2.69 -19.36 -6.92
C VAL A 380 3.74 -18.26 -6.95
N GLY A 381 4.99 -18.62 -6.76
CA GLY A 381 6.09 -17.67 -6.86
C GLY A 381 7.41 -18.34 -7.22
N SER A 382 8.31 -17.52 -7.78
CA SER A 382 9.62 -17.97 -8.19
C SER A 382 10.66 -16.87 -7.98
N VAL A 383 11.88 -17.27 -7.61
CA VAL A 383 13.01 -16.35 -7.40
C VAL A 383 14.17 -16.69 -8.31
N TYR A 384 14.96 -15.69 -8.68
CA TYR A 384 16.07 -15.79 -9.62
C TYR A 384 17.22 -14.90 -9.17
N GLY A 385 18.41 -15.21 -9.67
CA GLY A 385 19.62 -14.41 -9.48
C GLY A 385 20.76 -15.23 -8.87
N VAL A 386 21.91 -14.60 -8.69
CA VAL A 386 23.15 -15.26 -8.25
C VAL A 386 23.05 -15.92 -6.86
N SER A 387 22.24 -15.34 -5.96
CA SER A 387 22.05 -15.92 -4.63
C SER A 387 21.17 -17.19 -4.63
N THR A 388 20.48 -17.46 -5.74
CA THR A 388 19.56 -18.62 -5.81
C THR A 388 20.24 -19.93 -6.14
N ASP A 389 21.52 -19.93 -6.50
CA ASP A 389 22.24 -21.17 -6.89
C ASP A 389 22.51 -22.10 -5.70
N THR A 390 22.46 -21.58 -4.48
CA THR A 390 22.60 -22.36 -3.24
C THR A 390 21.27 -22.80 -2.64
N LEU A 391 20.14 -22.41 -3.25
CA LEU A 391 18.82 -22.77 -2.78
C LEU A 391 18.46 -24.21 -3.21
N VAL A 392 17.62 -24.88 -2.41
CA VAL A 392 17.07 -26.21 -2.75
C VAL A 392 16.18 -26.20 -4.00
N GLY A 393 15.78 -25.01 -4.45
CA GLY A 393 15.00 -24.77 -5.67
C GLY A 393 14.51 -23.34 -5.71
N LYS A 394 13.82 -22.97 -6.77
CA LYS A 394 13.50 -21.57 -7.08
C LYS A 394 12.00 -21.25 -7.10
N THR A 395 11.14 -22.26 -7.15
CA THR A 395 9.68 -22.10 -7.34
C THR A 395 8.91 -22.84 -6.25
N ILE A 396 7.86 -22.20 -5.76
CA ILE A 396 6.91 -22.78 -4.80
C ILE A 396 5.49 -22.42 -5.19
N ALA A 397 4.53 -23.28 -4.89
CA ALA A 397 3.11 -23.01 -5.05
C ALA A 397 2.32 -23.58 -3.87
N GLY A 398 1.24 -22.93 -3.50
CA GLY A 398 0.41 -23.36 -2.40
C GLY A 398 -1.03 -22.90 -2.50
N ALA A 399 -1.85 -23.45 -1.61
CA ALA A 399 -3.25 -23.11 -1.50
C ALA A 399 -3.61 -22.79 -0.04
N ALA A 400 -4.63 -21.97 0.12
CA ALA A 400 -5.23 -21.68 1.42
C ALA A 400 -6.75 -21.72 1.31
N ILE A 401 -7.41 -22.08 2.41
CA ILE A 401 -8.83 -21.86 2.62
C ILE A 401 -9.00 -21.19 3.96
N GLY A 402 -9.95 -20.26 4.06
CA GLY A 402 -10.15 -19.51 5.29
C GLY A 402 -11.52 -18.90 5.37
N MET A 403 -11.76 -18.32 6.51
CA MET A 403 -12.97 -17.57 6.82
C MET A 403 -12.60 -16.30 7.56
N ARG A 404 -13.20 -15.17 7.15
CA ARG A 404 -13.04 -13.88 7.80
C ARG A 404 -14.40 -13.20 7.99
N GLY A 405 -14.50 -12.40 9.02
CA GLY A 405 -15.77 -11.73 9.32
C GLY A 405 -15.65 -10.75 10.48
N THR A 406 -16.81 -10.16 10.82
CA THR A 406 -16.93 -9.25 11.95
C THR A 406 -18.13 -9.65 12.79
N PHE A 407 -17.91 -9.88 14.07
CA PHE A 407 -18.99 -10.13 15.04
C PHE A 407 -19.76 -8.84 15.33
N SER A 408 -20.99 -8.99 15.82
CA SER A 408 -21.83 -7.86 16.22
C SER A 408 -21.19 -6.95 17.29
N SER A 409 -20.22 -7.46 18.04
CA SER A 409 -19.39 -6.71 19.00
C SER A 409 -18.36 -5.78 18.36
N GLY A 410 -18.20 -5.79 17.02
CA GLY A 410 -17.14 -5.06 16.32
C GLY A 410 -15.78 -5.76 16.29
N LEU A 411 -15.69 -6.98 16.83
CA LEU A 411 -14.50 -7.81 16.78
C LEU A 411 -14.42 -8.49 15.42
N SER A 412 -13.38 -8.20 14.65
CA SER A 412 -13.09 -8.84 13.34
C SER A 412 -12.15 -10.02 13.54
N TYR A 413 -12.29 -11.02 12.71
CA TYR A 413 -11.41 -12.18 12.70
C TYR A 413 -11.07 -12.61 11.28
N ASP A 414 -9.93 -13.28 11.14
CA ASP A 414 -9.50 -14.02 9.94
C ASP A 414 -8.81 -15.29 10.43
N ALA A 415 -9.18 -16.44 9.90
CA ALA A 415 -8.57 -17.72 10.21
C ALA A 415 -8.47 -18.57 8.95
N PHE A 416 -7.33 -19.18 8.75
CA PHE A 416 -7.06 -19.99 7.56
C PHE A 416 -6.21 -21.23 7.87
N ILE A 417 -6.34 -22.20 6.99
CA ILE A 417 -5.46 -23.34 6.86
C ILE A 417 -4.91 -23.38 5.44
N SER A 418 -3.66 -23.76 5.31
CA SER A 418 -2.98 -23.76 4.01
C SER A 418 -2.15 -25.01 3.80
N ARG A 419 -1.74 -25.25 2.55
CA ARG A 419 -0.92 -26.39 2.17
C ARG A 419 -0.03 -26.05 0.98
N ALA A 420 1.23 -26.50 1.03
CA ALA A 420 2.10 -26.50 -0.12
C ALA A 420 1.57 -27.48 -1.18
N LEU A 421 1.34 -27.00 -2.40
CA LEU A 421 0.96 -27.80 -3.56
C LEU A 421 2.19 -28.24 -4.36
N TYR A 422 3.19 -27.38 -4.45
CA TYR A 422 4.48 -27.65 -5.05
C TYR A 422 5.59 -27.03 -4.21
N LYS A 423 6.60 -27.80 -3.91
CA LYS A 423 7.84 -27.35 -3.26
C LYS A 423 9.02 -28.21 -3.73
N PRO A 424 10.23 -27.64 -3.81
CA PRO A 424 11.43 -28.40 -4.12
C PRO A 424 11.71 -29.50 -3.10
N GLU A 425 12.42 -30.53 -3.51
CA GLU A 425 12.97 -31.52 -2.59
C GLU A 425 13.93 -30.85 -1.59
N GLY A 426 13.86 -31.22 -0.32
CA GLY A 426 14.63 -30.60 0.75
C GLY A 426 14.03 -29.26 1.29
N TYR A 427 12.95 -28.76 0.72
CA TYR A 427 12.26 -27.61 1.28
C TYR A 427 11.43 -27.99 2.52
N HIS A 428 11.75 -27.40 3.66
CA HIS A 428 11.09 -27.68 4.94
C HIS A 428 9.94 -26.69 5.18
N THR A 429 8.77 -27.20 5.50
CA THR A 429 7.60 -26.45 5.95
C THR A 429 6.62 -27.39 6.65
N LYS A 430 5.75 -26.88 7.49
CA LYS A 430 4.66 -27.64 8.09
C LYS A 430 3.74 -28.21 7.01
N ARG A 431 3.16 -29.39 7.27
CA ARG A 431 2.22 -30.03 6.33
C ARG A 431 0.94 -29.20 6.16
N TRP A 432 0.47 -28.57 7.24
CA TRP A 432 -0.73 -27.78 7.31
C TRP A 432 -0.44 -26.49 8.10
N PRO A 433 0.19 -25.47 7.49
CA PRO A 433 0.29 -24.18 8.12
C PRO A 433 -1.10 -23.60 8.38
N MET A 434 -1.32 -23.09 9.56
CA MET A 434 -2.54 -22.40 9.98
C MET A 434 -2.17 -21.01 10.47
N GLY A 435 -3.10 -20.09 10.36
CA GLY A 435 -2.94 -18.76 10.86
C GLY A 435 -4.26 -18.15 11.27
N PHE A 436 -4.19 -17.19 12.18
CA PHE A 436 -5.34 -16.40 12.59
C PHE A 436 -4.95 -14.96 12.87
N THR A 437 -5.93 -14.08 12.81
CA THR A 437 -5.85 -12.68 13.25
C THR A 437 -7.18 -12.31 13.90
N ILE A 438 -7.14 -11.65 15.05
CA ILE A 438 -8.29 -11.09 15.74
C ILE A 438 -8.04 -9.60 15.93
N THR A 439 -8.99 -8.75 15.54
CA THR A 439 -8.84 -7.29 15.61
C THR A 439 -10.07 -6.64 16.22
N CYS A 440 -9.87 -5.82 17.24
CA CYS A 440 -10.86 -4.93 17.81
C CYS A 440 -10.58 -3.49 17.35
N LYS A 441 -11.58 -2.80 16.78
CA LYS A 441 -11.51 -1.39 16.37
C LYS A 441 -12.29 -0.52 17.34
N PHE A 442 -11.83 0.70 17.61
CA PHE A 442 -12.47 1.66 18.50
C PHE A 442 -12.28 3.11 18.04
#